data_6c7093f778e548c5316635e361c4df94
#
_entry.id   6c7093f778e548c5316635e361c4df94
#
_cell.length_a   1.000
_cell.length_b   1.000
_cell.length_c   1.000
_cell.angle_alpha   90.00
_cell.angle_beta   90.00
_cell.angle_gamma   90.00
#
_symmetry.space_group_name_H-M   'P 1'
#
loop_
_entity.id
_entity.type
_entity.pdbx_description
1 polymer ?
#
loop_
_entity_poly.entity_id
_entity_poly.type
_entity_poly.pdbx_seq_one_letter_code
_entity_poly.pdbx_strand_id
1 'polypeptide(L)'
;SSSWANLSSSAASTNLTFTYNGSNGLLGNTIPYISGSTTYYLGGGTNTEAFSLETLSEGIIMNSSGSVTSDGQLSTGTTDNLRWQIIGTDVNSGTFSLLIRQGNDLTLSPSILERWDNLSLDPTQNNYIEKIIGNSKPTVQQDGSDYYVQAVGSFSNNSRYVRVKSVNTPTPEYLDNNSQPKAQFTSSLPTASLGIFDGALGNISGSGDNYYENISNTNTQGLQASDYTISINLLKNKDAFQYNFITVPGLIDNSSFSAHVSELSNLISNAQDRGDTMVVLDNVGYGASVNTSLVAAA
;
A
#
# COMPACT_ATOMS: atom_id res chain seq x y z
N SER A 1 -17.46 3.58 35.02
CA SER A 1 -16.77 4.87 35.00
C SER A 1 -15.32 4.80 35.42
N SER A 2 -14.96 3.82 36.25
CA SER A 2 -13.57 3.64 36.71
C SER A 2 -12.59 3.22 35.62
N SER A 3 -13.05 2.59 34.57
CA SER A 3 -12.21 2.18 33.45
C SER A 3 -11.72 3.35 32.59
N TRP A 4 -12.42 4.47 32.58
CA TRP A 4 -12.03 5.65 31.82
C TRP A 4 -10.85 6.41 32.42
N ALA A 5 -10.71 6.37 33.74
CA ALA A 5 -9.59 7.04 34.39
C ALA A 5 -8.23 6.38 34.08
N ASN A 6 -8.22 5.10 33.73
CA ASN A 6 -7.00 4.38 33.40
C ASN A 6 -6.62 4.49 31.91
N LEU A 7 -7.48 5.01 31.07
CA LEU A 7 -7.24 5.18 29.65
C LEU A 7 -6.12 6.16 29.35
N SER A 8 -6.04 7.24 30.08
CA SER A 8 -5.04 8.27 29.85
C SER A 8 -3.62 7.83 30.22
N SER A 9 -3.48 6.91 31.15
CA SER A 9 -2.16 6.38 31.55
C SER A 9 -1.64 5.30 30.62
N SER A 10 -2.50 4.73 29.79
CA SER A 10 -2.17 3.66 28.85
C SER A 10 -2.04 4.16 27.41
N ALA A 11 -2.21 5.44 27.19
CA ALA A 11 -2.22 6.03 25.84
C ALA A 11 -0.89 5.86 25.08
N ALA A 12 0.17 5.46 25.75
CA ALA A 12 1.45 5.13 25.13
C ALA A 12 1.57 3.67 24.67
N SER A 13 0.57 2.85 24.96
CA SER A 13 0.59 1.43 24.63
C SER A 13 -0.11 1.20 23.29
N THR A 14 0.53 0.49 22.38
CA THR A 14 -0.02 0.08 21.10
C THR A 14 -1.15 -0.95 21.21
N ASN A 15 -1.34 -1.55 22.38
CA ASN A 15 -2.39 -2.52 22.67
C ASN A 15 -3.13 -2.11 23.94
N LEU A 16 -4.13 -1.27 23.78
CA LEU A 16 -5.04 -0.94 24.86
C LEU A 16 -6.09 -2.04 24.99
N THR A 17 -5.89 -2.93 25.92
CA THR A 17 -6.91 -3.90 26.31
C THR A 17 -7.73 -3.31 27.45
N PHE A 18 -8.98 -2.99 27.16
CA PHE A 18 -9.92 -2.58 28.18
C PHE A 18 -10.62 -3.80 28.75
N THR A 19 -10.42 -4.01 30.04
CA THR A 19 -11.22 -4.99 30.77
C THR A 19 -12.34 -4.25 31.47
N TYR A 20 -13.54 -4.39 30.96
CA TYR A 20 -14.73 -3.87 31.61
C TYR A 20 -15.24 -4.87 32.61
N ASN A 21 -15.53 -4.38 33.81
CA ASN A 21 -15.98 -5.22 34.88
C ASN A 21 -17.44 -5.63 34.66
N GLY A 22 -17.63 -6.80 34.15
CA GLY A 22 -18.93 -7.49 34.22
C GLY A 22 -19.70 -7.72 32.93
N SER A 23 -19.25 -7.31 31.79
CA SER A 23 -19.83 -7.77 30.53
C SER A 23 -18.99 -7.40 29.31
N ASN A 24 -19.04 -8.31 28.37
CA ASN A 24 -18.29 -8.24 27.11
C ASN A 24 -18.76 -7.17 26.12
N GLY A 25 -19.57 -6.27 26.58
CA GLY A 25 -20.17 -5.29 25.69
C GLY A 25 -19.84 -3.88 26.06
N LEU A 26 -18.60 -3.63 26.31
CA LEU A 26 -18.14 -2.37 26.74
C LEU A 26 -18.90 -1.16 26.26
N LEU A 27 -18.88 -0.90 25.04
CA LEU A 27 -19.59 0.20 24.43
C LEU A 27 -20.31 -0.27 23.16
N GLY A 28 -20.31 -1.57 22.93
CA GLY A 28 -21.15 -2.21 21.93
C GLY A 28 -20.89 -1.82 20.47
N ASN A 29 -20.02 -0.88 20.22
CA ASN A 29 -19.83 -0.36 18.89
C ASN A 29 -18.43 -0.64 18.36
N THR A 30 -18.39 -1.11 17.17
CA THR A 30 -17.20 -1.19 16.33
C THR A 30 -16.79 0.20 15.90
N ILE A 31 -15.54 0.56 16.11
CA ILE A 31 -14.99 1.83 15.64
C ILE A 31 -14.25 1.59 14.33
N PRO A 32 -14.75 2.12 13.21
CA PRO A 32 -14.08 1.98 11.94
C PRO A 32 -12.75 2.73 11.91
N TYR A 33 -11.77 2.16 11.22
CA TYR A 33 -10.47 2.79 11.00
C TYR A 33 -9.97 2.53 9.58
N ILE A 34 -8.91 3.20 9.18
CA ILE A 34 -8.25 2.95 7.91
C ILE A 34 -7.15 1.91 8.11
N SER A 35 -7.01 0.98 7.16
CA SER A 35 -5.91 0.00 7.14
C SER A 35 -4.55 0.68 7.00
N GLY A 36 -3.54 0.06 7.56
CA GLY A 36 -2.18 0.59 7.54
C GLY A 36 -1.88 1.51 8.71
N SER A 37 -2.71 1.52 9.75
CA SER A 37 -2.59 2.37 10.91
C SER A 37 -2.45 1.58 12.20
N THR A 38 -1.62 2.09 13.10
CA THR A 38 -1.69 1.72 14.51
C THR A 38 -2.92 2.38 15.11
N THR A 39 -3.92 1.61 15.47
CA THR A 39 -5.21 2.15 15.87
C THR A 39 -5.36 2.15 17.37
N TYR A 40 -5.86 3.26 17.88
CA TYR A 40 -6.28 3.38 19.27
C TYR A 40 -7.77 3.14 19.37
N TYR A 41 -8.17 2.20 20.21
CA TYR A 41 -9.58 1.90 20.46
C TYR A 41 -10.08 2.63 21.68
N LEU A 42 -11.21 3.24 21.54
CA LEU A 42 -12.02 3.71 22.63
C LEU A 42 -13.30 2.87 22.68
N GLY A 43 -13.23 1.76 23.42
CA GLY A 43 -14.38 0.91 23.63
C GLY A 43 -14.17 -0.56 23.24
N GLY A 44 -14.92 -1.45 23.82
CA GLY A 44 -14.76 -2.90 23.70
C GLY A 44 -15.42 -3.52 22.48
N GLY A 45 -15.57 -2.78 21.39
CA GLY A 45 -15.97 -3.32 20.11
C GLY A 45 -14.79 -3.90 19.34
N THR A 46 -15.04 -4.86 18.47
CA THR A 46 -14.07 -5.22 17.43
C THR A 46 -13.90 -4.03 16.51
N ASN A 47 -12.68 -3.61 16.27
CA ASN A 47 -12.41 -2.62 15.25
C ASN A 47 -12.80 -3.17 13.91
N THR A 48 -13.60 -2.44 13.20
CA THR A 48 -13.87 -2.69 11.80
C THR A 48 -13.20 -1.59 11.00
N GLU A 49 -12.37 -2.00 10.09
CA GLU A 49 -11.75 -1.15 9.12
C GLU A 49 -12.84 -0.53 8.24
N ALA A 50 -12.95 0.80 8.22
CA ALA A 50 -13.98 1.47 7.43
C ALA A 50 -13.71 1.33 5.92
N PHE A 51 -12.46 1.53 5.53
CA PHE A 51 -11.95 1.33 4.19
C PHE A 51 -10.43 1.15 4.25
N SER A 52 -9.87 0.58 3.21
CA SER A 52 -8.43 0.41 3.05
C SER A 52 -7.93 1.24 1.88
N LEU A 53 -6.77 1.84 2.07
CA LEU A 53 -5.99 2.48 1.02
C LEU A 53 -4.73 1.67 0.76
N GLU A 54 -4.29 1.66 -0.48
CA GLU A 54 -2.95 1.18 -0.81
C GLU A 54 -2.21 2.23 -1.65
N THR A 55 -0.90 2.28 -1.52
CA THR A 55 -0.05 3.15 -2.35
C THR A 55 -0.01 2.61 -3.78
N LEU A 56 0.15 3.50 -4.75
CA LEU A 56 0.26 3.10 -6.17
C LEU A 56 1.58 2.41 -6.48
N SER A 57 2.60 2.62 -5.63
CA SER A 57 3.90 1.96 -5.71
C SER A 57 4.06 0.97 -4.55
N GLU A 58 4.63 -0.17 -4.84
CA GLU A 58 4.98 -1.17 -3.83
C GLU A 58 6.37 -0.89 -3.25
N GLY A 59 6.69 -1.56 -2.13
CA GLY A 59 7.97 -1.41 -1.44
C GLY A 59 7.96 -0.30 -0.41
N ILE A 60 9.14 -0.01 0.08
CA ILE A 60 9.34 0.83 1.26
C ILE A 60 9.56 2.30 0.94
N ILE A 61 9.77 2.68 -0.31
CA ILE A 61 10.02 4.08 -0.68
C ILE A 61 8.83 4.95 -0.30
N MET A 62 7.62 4.55 -0.69
CA MET A 62 6.39 5.27 -0.38
C MET A 62 5.74 4.83 0.93
N ASN A 63 6.11 3.68 1.46
CA ASN A 63 5.54 3.08 2.65
C ASN A 63 6.52 3.17 3.84
N SER A 64 6.02 2.97 5.04
CA SER A 64 6.81 3.04 6.26
C SER A 64 6.33 2.04 7.29
N SER A 65 7.26 1.46 8.02
CA SER A 65 6.97 0.61 9.19
C SER A 65 7.35 1.26 10.53
N GLY A 66 7.72 2.53 10.50
CA GLY A 66 8.19 3.25 11.68
C GLY A 66 7.08 3.67 12.64
N SER A 67 7.47 4.01 13.85
CA SER A 67 6.60 4.60 14.86
C SER A 67 6.59 6.13 14.75
N VAL A 68 5.51 6.73 15.24
CA VAL A 68 5.41 8.19 15.36
C VAL A 68 5.98 8.62 16.72
N THR A 69 6.88 9.57 16.72
CA THR A 69 7.44 10.17 17.95
C THR A 69 6.41 11.04 18.66
N SER A 70 6.74 11.47 19.89
CA SER A 70 5.87 12.35 20.69
C SER A 70 5.55 13.69 20.02
N ASP A 71 6.43 14.16 19.15
CA ASP A 71 6.27 15.42 18.41
C ASP A 71 5.46 15.22 17.12
N GLY A 72 4.98 14.00 16.87
CA GLY A 72 4.21 13.66 15.68
C GLY A 72 5.06 13.44 14.43
N GLN A 73 6.38 13.29 14.56
CA GLN A 73 7.26 12.94 13.48
C GLN A 73 7.29 11.41 13.28
N LEU A 74 7.28 10.95 12.05
CA LEU A 74 7.50 9.55 11.74
C LEU A 74 9.00 9.23 11.82
N SER A 75 9.39 8.24 12.62
CA SER A 75 10.80 7.88 12.87
C SER A 75 11.56 7.49 11.59
N THR A 76 10.86 6.95 10.60
CA THR A 76 11.38 6.59 9.29
C THR A 76 10.85 7.51 8.18
N GLY A 77 10.38 8.70 8.54
CA GLY A 77 9.79 9.65 7.62
C GLY A 77 10.83 10.24 6.69
N THR A 78 10.55 10.19 5.39
CA THR A 78 11.33 10.78 4.32
C THR A 78 10.46 11.71 3.46
N THR A 79 11.06 12.38 2.50
CA THR A 79 10.33 13.15 1.49
C THR A 79 9.53 12.28 0.54
N ASP A 80 9.86 11.00 0.47
CA ASP A 80 9.33 10.09 -0.53
C ASP A 80 8.21 9.20 0.02
N ASN A 81 8.21 8.91 1.33
CA ASN A 81 7.13 8.12 1.90
C ASN A 81 5.92 8.96 2.33
N LEU A 82 4.81 8.27 2.54
CA LEU A 82 3.51 8.87 2.70
C LEU A 82 2.94 8.64 4.10
N ARG A 83 2.09 9.58 4.51
CA ARG A 83 1.19 9.46 5.66
C ARG A 83 -0.22 9.83 5.23
N TRP A 84 -1.20 9.34 5.95
CA TRP A 84 -2.60 9.73 5.73
C TRP A 84 -3.19 10.36 7.01
N GLN A 85 -4.19 11.19 6.81
CA GLN A 85 -4.94 11.79 7.92
C GLN A 85 -6.41 11.93 7.55
N ILE A 86 -7.28 11.51 8.47
CA ILE A 86 -8.72 11.79 8.40
C ILE A 86 -9.03 13.02 9.25
N ILE A 87 -9.75 13.94 8.65
CA ILE A 87 -10.24 15.15 9.30
C ILE A 87 -11.70 15.40 8.95
N GLY A 88 -12.37 16.26 9.69
CA GLY A 88 -13.68 16.81 9.33
C GLY A 88 -14.77 15.77 9.14
N THR A 89 -14.78 14.70 9.94
CA THR A 89 -15.88 13.74 9.93
C THR A 89 -17.16 14.41 10.40
N ASP A 90 -18.16 14.41 9.53
CA ASP A 90 -19.50 14.96 9.81
C ASP A 90 -20.54 13.84 9.80
N VAL A 91 -21.02 13.52 10.99
CA VAL A 91 -22.06 12.51 11.18
C VAL A 91 -23.40 12.91 10.59
N ASN A 92 -23.68 14.21 10.48
CA ASN A 92 -24.96 14.65 9.93
C ASN A 92 -25.07 14.44 8.43
N SER A 93 -23.99 14.61 7.72
CA SER A 93 -23.92 14.41 6.26
C SER A 93 -23.38 13.05 5.83
N GLY A 94 -22.74 12.31 6.73
CA GLY A 94 -22.07 11.04 6.40
C GLY A 94 -20.77 11.22 5.64
N THR A 95 -20.09 12.35 5.82
CA THR A 95 -18.90 12.70 5.06
C THR A 95 -17.66 12.91 5.92
N PHE A 96 -16.49 12.86 5.29
CA PHE A 96 -15.20 13.12 5.92
C PHE A 96 -14.20 13.64 4.88
N SER A 97 -13.05 14.09 5.34
CA SER A 97 -11.95 14.52 4.48
C SER A 97 -10.71 13.66 4.73
N LEU A 98 -9.99 13.36 3.64
CA LEU A 98 -8.75 12.61 3.65
C LEU A 98 -7.61 13.50 3.17
N LEU A 99 -6.51 13.49 3.90
CA LEU A 99 -5.24 14.11 3.51
C LEU A 99 -4.22 13.02 3.24
N ILE A 100 -3.49 13.14 2.14
CA ILE A 100 -2.24 12.43 1.91
C ILE A 100 -1.12 13.41 2.21
N ARG A 101 -0.25 13.02 3.11
CA ARG A 101 0.79 13.88 3.67
C ARG A 101 2.17 13.28 3.39
N GLN A 102 3.18 14.13 3.36
CA GLN A 102 4.56 13.72 3.26
C GLN A 102 5.03 13.03 4.55
N GLY A 103 5.83 11.96 4.42
CA GLY A 103 6.20 11.13 5.55
C GLY A 103 7.05 11.83 6.61
N ASN A 104 7.90 12.76 6.21
CA ASN A 104 8.78 13.51 7.13
C ASN A 104 8.15 14.78 7.70
N ASP A 105 6.87 15.00 7.49
CA ASP A 105 6.18 16.17 8.02
C ASP A 105 5.93 16.08 9.53
N LEU A 106 5.60 17.22 10.12
CA LEU A 106 5.24 17.33 11.54
C LEU A 106 3.72 17.48 11.68
N THR A 107 3.18 17.00 12.79
CA THR A 107 1.74 17.15 13.08
C THR A 107 1.33 18.63 13.16
N LEU A 108 2.19 19.49 13.71
CA LEU A 108 1.93 20.93 13.82
C LEU A 108 2.24 21.70 12.53
N SER A 109 2.95 21.08 11.57
CA SER A 109 3.28 21.69 10.29
C SER A 109 3.15 20.64 9.19
N PRO A 110 1.92 20.26 8.83
CA PRO A 110 1.68 19.21 7.86
C PRO A 110 2.06 19.64 6.44
N SER A 111 2.79 18.79 5.75
CA SER A 111 3.06 18.91 4.31
C SER A 111 2.02 18.08 3.55
N ILE A 112 0.98 18.75 3.06
CA ILE A 112 -0.14 18.11 2.38
C ILE A 112 0.20 17.94 0.91
N LEU A 113 0.21 16.68 0.44
CA LEU A 113 0.43 16.34 -0.96
C LEU A 113 -0.89 16.31 -1.74
N GLU A 114 -1.92 15.72 -1.13
CA GLU A 114 -3.28 15.70 -1.67
C GLU A 114 -4.31 15.93 -0.56
N ARG A 115 -5.40 16.58 -0.93
CA ARG A 115 -6.55 16.79 -0.07
C ARG A 115 -7.83 16.40 -0.81
N TRP A 116 -8.60 15.54 -0.18
CA TRP A 116 -9.86 15.03 -0.68
C TRP A 116 -10.95 15.36 0.33
N ASP A 117 -11.77 16.33 0.01
CA ASP A 117 -12.82 16.82 0.91
C ASP A 117 -14.16 16.18 0.58
N ASN A 118 -15.02 16.11 1.60
CA ASN A 118 -16.41 15.68 1.44
C ASN A 118 -16.57 14.28 0.86
N LEU A 119 -15.70 13.35 1.23
CA LEU A 119 -15.77 11.95 0.83
C LEU A 119 -16.91 11.23 1.56
N SER A 120 -17.57 10.31 0.89
CA SER A 120 -18.61 9.45 1.43
C SER A 120 -18.28 7.98 1.28
N LEU A 121 -18.79 7.14 2.17
CA LEU A 121 -18.79 5.67 2.04
C LEU A 121 -20.10 5.15 1.39
N ASP A 122 -20.96 6.04 0.92
CA ASP A 122 -22.19 5.69 0.23
C ASP A 122 -21.92 5.50 -1.28
N PRO A 123 -22.00 4.25 -1.79
CA PRO A 123 -21.71 3.95 -3.18
C PRO A 123 -22.69 4.60 -4.18
N THR A 124 -23.85 5.05 -3.70
CA THR A 124 -24.87 5.71 -4.54
C THR A 124 -24.55 7.18 -4.79
N GLN A 125 -23.71 7.79 -3.96
CA GLN A 125 -23.37 9.20 -4.03
C GLN A 125 -22.26 9.49 -5.05
N ASN A 126 -22.27 10.74 -5.55
CA ASN A 126 -21.22 11.17 -6.47
C ASN A 126 -19.87 11.37 -5.80
N ASN A 127 -19.85 11.67 -4.51
CA ASN A 127 -18.66 11.85 -3.69
C ASN A 127 -18.21 10.54 -3.01
N TYR A 128 -18.64 9.39 -3.51
CA TYR A 128 -18.18 8.09 -3.04
C TYR A 128 -16.66 7.97 -3.19
N ILE A 129 -16.00 7.52 -2.13
CA ILE A 129 -14.55 7.52 -2.03
C ILE A 129 -13.85 6.82 -3.21
N GLU A 130 -14.37 5.69 -3.70
CA GLU A 130 -13.80 4.99 -4.84
C GLU A 130 -13.98 5.77 -6.15
N LYS A 131 -15.07 6.52 -6.31
CA LYS A 131 -15.29 7.37 -7.49
C LYS A 131 -14.34 8.56 -7.50
N ILE A 132 -14.08 9.12 -6.33
CA ILE A 132 -13.27 10.34 -6.20
C ILE A 132 -11.78 10.05 -6.26
N ILE A 133 -11.29 9.07 -5.50
CA ILE A 133 -9.87 8.73 -5.42
C ILE A 133 -9.46 7.77 -6.55
N GLY A 134 -10.32 6.78 -6.80
CA GLY A 134 -10.07 5.68 -7.72
C GLY A 134 -9.76 4.37 -7.01
N ASN A 135 -10.05 3.26 -7.68
CA ASN A 135 -9.77 1.91 -7.19
C ASN A 135 -9.19 1.00 -8.29
N SER A 136 -8.78 1.57 -9.41
CA SER A 136 -8.26 0.80 -10.54
C SER A 136 -6.84 0.31 -10.26
N LYS A 137 -6.65 -1.00 -10.39
CA LYS A 137 -5.35 -1.67 -10.30
C LYS A 137 -5.09 -2.43 -11.59
N PRO A 138 -4.03 -2.09 -12.34
CA PRO A 138 -3.60 -2.94 -13.44
C PRO A 138 -3.04 -4.26 -12.88
N THR A 139 -3.55 -5.36 -13.35
CA THR A 139 -3.11 -6.71 -12.99
C THR A 139 -2.84 -7.51 -14.24
N VAL A 140 -1.81 -8.36 -14.20
CA VAL A 140 -1.56 -9.31 -15.28
C VAL A 140 -2.48 -10.51 -15.07
N GLN A 141 -3.26 -10.82 -16.10
CA GLN A 141 -4.15 -11.97 -16.15
C GLN A 141 -3.58 -13.00 -17.14
N GLN A 142 -3.96 -14.25 -16.96
CA GLN A 142 -3.58 -15.35 -17.83
C GLN A 142 -4.83 -16.04 -18.39
N ASP A 143 -4.85 -16.24 -19.70
CA ASP A 143 -5.86 -17.07 -20.38
C ASP A 143 -5.13 -18.12 -21.22
N GLY A 144 -5.16 -19.37 -20.79
CA GLY A 144 -4.37 -20.44 -21.41
C GLY A 144 -2.86 -20.15 -21.29
N SER A 145 -2.22 -19.96 -22.44
CA SER A 145 -0.79 -19.59 -22.54
C SER A 145 -0.55 -18.10 -22.64
N ASP A 146 -1.61 -17.31 -22.81
CA ASP A 146 -1.51 -15.90 -23.11
C ASP A 146 -1.65 -15.05 -21.84
N TYR A 147 -0.82 -14.01 -21.75
CA TYR A 147 -0.83 -13.06 -20.68
C TYR A 147 -1.23 -11.69 -21.18
N TYR A 148 -2.06 -10.98 -20.40
CA TYR A 148 -2.52 -9.65 -20.75
C TYR A 148 -2.72 -8.79 -19.48
N VAL A 149 -2.68 -7.48 -19.64
CA VAL A 149 -2.95 -6.54 -18.55
C VAL A 149 -4.43 -6.20 -18.53
N GLN A 150 -5.06 -6.38 -17.40
CA GLN A 150 -6.43 -5.97 -17.14
C GLN A 150 -6.46 -4.98 -15.98
N ALA A 151 -7.17 -3.88 -16.15
CA ALA A 151 -7.48 -2.99 -15.05
C ALA A 151 -8.64 -3.59 -14.24
N VAL A 152 -8.38 -3.87 -12.98
CA VAL A 152 -9.37 -4.34 -12.00
C VAL A 152 -9.77 -3.13 -11.16
N GLY A 153 -11.06 -2.93 -10.98
CA GLY A 153 -11.63 -1.76 -10.33
C GLY A 153 -12.54 -0.99 -11.29
N SER A 154 -13.56 -0.34 -10.72
CA SER A 154 -14.62 0.33 -11.51
C SER A 154 -14.32 1.78 -11.81
N PHE A 155 -13.39 2.39 -11.08
CA PHE A 155 -13.12 3.83 -11.14
C PHE A 155 -11.65 4.09 -11.38
N SER A 156 -11.37 4.95 -12.36
CA SER A 156 -10.00 5.38 -12.67
C SER A 156 -9.36 6.09 -11.50
N ASN A 157 -8.06 5.90 -11.31
CA ASN A 157 -7.30 6.57 -10.26
C ASN A 157 -7.12 8.05 -10.59
N ASN A 158 -7.59 8.92 -9.70
CA ASN A 158 -7.39 10.36 -9.75
C ASN A 158 -6.24 10.79 -8.83
N SER A 159 -5.98 10.03 -7.76
CA SER A 159 -4.82 10.25 -6.90
C SER A 159 -3.53 9.81 -7.61
N ARG A 160 -2.45 10.54 -7.33
CA ARG A 160 -1.09 10.21 -7.79
C ARG A 160 -0.34 9.28 -6.84
N TYR A 161 -0.87 9.08 -5.64
CA TYR A 161 -0.16 8.40 -4.57
C TYR A 161 -0.87 7.15 -4.09
N VAL A 162 -2.20 7.15 -4.07
CA VAL A 162 -2.99 6.10 -3.45
C VAL A 162 -4.18 5.68 -4.31
N ARG A 163 -4.73 4.52 -4.02
CA ARG A 163 -6.04 4.08 -4.49
C ARG A 163 -6.81 3.43 -3.35
N VAL A 164 -8.10 3.38 -3.48
CA VAL A 164 -8.96 2.63 -2.55
C VAL A 164 -8.83 1.15 -2.86
N LYS A 165 -8.42 0.37 -1.86
CA LYS A 165 -8.32 -1.08 -1.97
C LYS A 165 -9.67 -1.75 -1.72
N SER A 166 -10.37 -1.29 -0.69
CA SER A 166 -11.71 -1.78 -0.32
C SER A 166 -12.46 -0.77 0.53
N VAL A 167 -13.79 -0.82 0.48
CA VAL A 167 -14.67 -0.16 1.43
C VAL A 167 -15.39 -1.26 2.21
N ASN A 168 -15.12 -1.36 3.51
CA ASN A 168 -15.57 -2.47 4.35
C ASN A 168 -16.86 -2.15 5.11
N THR A 169 -17.15 -0.86 5.36
CA THR A 169 -18.38 -0.40 6.00
C THR A 169 -19.15 0.58 5.10
N PRO A 170 -19.69 0.13 3.97
CA PRO A 170 -20.45 1.00 3.09
C PRO A 170 -21.71 1.51 3.79
N THR A 171 -22.09 2.72 3.46
CA THR A 171 -23.25 3.42 4.08
C THR A 171 -24.31 3.78 3.04
N PRO A 172 -24.94 2.82 2.36
CA PRO A 172 -25.87 3.10 1.27
C PRO A 172 -27.07 3.91 1.77
N GLU A 173 -27.37 4.99 1.04
CA GLU A 173 -28.44 5.92 1.43
C GLU A 173 -28.28 6.35 2.90
N TYR A 174 -27.14 6.99 3.22
CA TYR A 174 -26.77 7.38 4.58
C TYR A 174 -27.87 8.14 5.32
N LEU A 175 -28.58 9.00 4.63
CA LEU A 175 -29.70 9.76 5.19
C LEU A 175 -31.05 9.04 4.97
N ASP A 176 -31.96 9.23 5.89
CA ASP A 176 -33.35 8.80 5.74
C ASP A 176 -34.19 9.80 4.92
N ASN A 177 -35.49 9.53 4.71
CA ASN A 177 -36.39 10.39 3.97
C ASN A 177 -36.62 11.76 4.64
N ASN A 178 -36.24 11.91 5.90
CA ASN A 178 -36.31 13.16 6.64
C ASN A 178 -34.97 13.89 6.69
N SER A 179 -34.00 13.45 5.87
CA SER A 179 -32.62 13.95 5.87
C SER A 179 -31.90 13.79 7.21
N GLN A 180 -32.26 12.74 7.97
CA GLN A 180 -31.55 12.39 9.21
C GLN A 180 -30.63 11.21 9.00
N PRO A 181 -29.46 11.19 9.66
CA PRO A 181 -28.55 10.05 9.61
C PRO A 181 -29.22 8.77 10.10
N LYS A 182 -29.14 7.72 9.31
CA LYS A 182 -29.58 6.39 9.75
C LYS A 182 -28.68 5.89 10.87
N ALA A 183 -29.24 5.62 12.03
CA ALA A 183 -28.48 5.24 13.23
C ALA A 183 -27.52 4.06 13.00
N GLN A 184 -27.86 3.14 12.12
CA GLN A 184 -27.03 1.99 11.77
C GLN A 184 -25.71 2.36 11.08
N PHE A 185 -25.60 3.53 10.47
CA PHE A 185 -24.43 3.98 9.72
C PHE A 185 -23.58 5.01 10.46
N THR A 186 -24.10 5.63 11.50
CA THR A 186 -23.37 6.71 12.20
C THR A 186 -22.04 6.25 12.80
N SER A 187 -21.95 4.99 13.22
CA SER A 187 -20.72 4.37 13.72
C SER A 187 -19.82 3.78 12.61
N SER A 188 -20.26 3.82 11.36
CA SER A 188 -19.49 3.28 10.22
C SER A 188 -18.53 4.29 9.60
N LEU A 189 -18.65 5.56 9.98
CA LEU A 189 -17.77 6.61 9.48
C LEU A 189 -16.39 6.53 10.13
N PRO A 190 -15.32 6.82 9.38
CA PRO A 190 -13.99 6.87 9.95
C PRO A 190 -13.86 8.03 10.93
N THR A 191 -13.21 7.77 12.06
CA THR A 191 -12.92 8.82 13.04
C THR A 191 -11.69 9.63 12.63
N ALA A 192 -11.62 10.88 13.11
CA ALA A 192 -10.44 11.70 12.90
C ALA A 192 -9.19 11.02 13.45
N SER A 193 -8.22 10.76 12.60
CA SER A 193 -7.02 9.98 12.91
C SER A 193 -5.90 10.26 11.93
N LEU A 194 -4.69 9.88 12.31
CA LEU A 194 -3.48 10.00 11.52
C LEU A 194 -2.76 8.65 11.50
N GLY A 195 -2.25 8.24 10.35
CA GLY A 195 -1.57 6.96 10.20
C GLY A 195 -0.52 6.95 9.11
N ILE A 196 0.07 5.77 8.95
CA ILE A 196 1.13 5.48 7.97
C ILE A 196 0.65 4.41 7.01
N PHE A 197 1.34 4.27 5.89
CA PHE A 197 1.20 3.14 4.99
C PHE A 197 2.26 2.11 5.35
N ASP A 198 1.85 1.00 5.93
CA ASP A 198 2.71 -0.12 6.32
C ASP A 198 2.43 -1.36 5.46
N GLY A 199 3.09 -2.46 5.76
CA GLY A 199 2.89 -3.72 5.05
C GLY A 199 3.65 -3.80 3.72
N ALA A 200 4.58 -2.90 3.46
CA ALA A 200 5.53 -3.05 2.37
C ALA A 200 6.34 -4.35 2.54
N LEU A 201 6.64 -5.00 1.40
CA LEU A 201 7.47 -6.19 1.42
C LEU A 201 8.85 -5.86 1.98
N GLY A 202 9.15 -6.46 3.14
CA GLY A 202 10.42 -6.39 3.84
C GLY A 202 10.62 -5.11 4.66
N ASN A 203 11.73 -5.10 5.38
CA ASN A 203 12.16 -3.97 6.19
C ASN A 203 13.45 -3.40 5.63
N ILE A 204 13.55 -2.08 5.54
CA ILE A 204 14.88 -1.46 5.53
C ILE A 204 15.43 -1.66 6.94
N SER A 205 16.25 -2.67 7.12
CA SER A 205 17.01 -2.87 8.35
C SER A 205 18.34 -2.15 8.19
N GLY A 206 18.52 -1.07 8.91
CA GLY A 206 19.78 -0.36 8.94
C GLY A 206 19.65 1.11 8.67
N SER A 207 20.67 1.83 9.00
CA SER A 207 20.76 3.27 8.79
C SER A 207 20.73 3.61 7.30
N GLY A 208 19.62 4.01 6.85
CA GLY A 208 19.46 5.09 5.87
C GLY A 208 19.60 4.80 4.40
N ASP A 209 20.38 3.88 3.90
CA ASP A 209 20.82 4.00 2.51
C ASP A 209 20.74 2.74 1.64
N ASN A 210 19.94 1.75 2.02
CA ASN A 210 19.90 0.45 1.31
C ASN A 210 18.89 0.42 0.14
N TYR A 211 18.75 1.50 -0.59
CA TYR A 211 18.01 1.50 -1.87
C TYR A 211 18.76 0.75 -2.98
N TYR A 212 19.98 0.30 -2.73
CA TYR A 212 20.88 -0.33 -3.69
C TYR A 212 21.24 -1.77 -3.30
N GLU A 213 20.29 -2.48 -2.70
CA GLU A 213 20.48 -3.91 -2.46
C GLU A 213 20.24 -4.70 -3.74
N ASN A 214 20.97 -5.83 -3.88
CA ASN A 214 20.69 -6.77 -4.96
C ASN A 214 19.28 -7.32 -4.82
N ILE A 215 18.55 -7.41 -5.92
CA ILE A 215 17.21 -7.98 -5.95
C ILE A 215 17.27 -9.43 -5.48
N SER A 216 16.38 -9.79 -4.56
CA SER A 216 16.24 -11.14 -4.01
C SER A 216 14.77 -11.50 -3.86
N ASN A 217 14.45 -12.71 -3.42
CA ASN A 217 13.06 -13.10 -3.15
C ASN A 217 12.54 -12.59 -1.80
N THR A 218 13.38 -11.93 -1.03
CA THR A 218 13.02 -11.31 0.26
C THR A 218 13.28 -9.80 0.27
N ASN A 219 13.46 -9.23 -0.89
CA ASN A 219 13.87 -7.85 -1.05
C ASN A 219 12.73 -6.88 -0.71
N THR A 220 13.12 -5.72 -0.28
CA THR A 220 12.31 -4.71 0.35
C THR A 220 12.03 -3.48 -0.53
N GLN A 221 12.57 -3.47 -1.73
CA GLN A 221 12.47 -2.33 -2.65
C GLN A 221 11.16 -2.33 -3.45
N GLY A 222 10.22 -3.21 -3.12
CA GLY A 222 8.96 -3.38 -3.82
C GLY A 222 9.04 -4.26 -5.06
N LEU A 223 10.20 -4.86 -5.32
CA LEU A 223 10.43 -5.74 -6.44
C LEU A 223 11.23 -6.95 -5.96
N GLN A 224 10.71 -8.14 -6.20
CA GLN A 224 11.39 -9.42 -5.97
C GLN A 224 11.85 -10.00 -7.28
N ALA A 225 12.84 -10.90 -7.25
CA ALA A 225 13.30 -11.59 -8.46
C ALA A 225 12.14 -12.31 -9.18
N SER A 226 11.24 -12.95 -8.44
CA SER A 226 10.06 -13.64 -8.97
C SER A 226 9.07 -12.74 -9.71
N ASP A 227 9.05 -11.44 -9.45
CA ASP A 227 8.14 -10.50 -10.12
C ASP A 227 8.49 -10.31 -11.60
N TYR A 228 9.75 -10.55 -11.96
CA TYR A 228 10.19 -10.53 -13.35
C TYR A 228 9.50 -11.60 -14.19
N THR A 229 9.17 -12.76 -13.61
CA THR A 229 8.42 -13.83 -14.30
C THR A 229 7.13 -13.30 -14.91
N ILE A 230 6.39 -12.47 -14.18
CA ILE A 230 5.13 -11.90 -14.64
C ILE A 230 5.36 -11.03 -15.88
N SER A 231 6.36 -10.16 -15.84
CA SER A 231 6.71 -9.28 -16.93
C SER A 231 7.24 -10.04 -18.15
N ILE A 232 8.11 -11.04 -17.92
CA ILE A 232 8.66 -11.89 -18.98
C ILE A 232 7.53 -12.66 -19.67
N ASN A 233 6.58 -13.22 -18.93
CA ASN A 233 5.44 -13.93 -19.48
C ASN A 233 4.50 -13.02 -20.25
N LEU A 234 4.26 -11.80 -19.77
CA LEU A 234 3.47 -10.80 -20.51
C LEU A 234 4.11 -10.49 -21.87
N LEU A 235 5.44 -10.35 -21.89
CA LEU A 235 6.20 -10.04 -23.10
C LEU A 235 6.32 -11.22 -24.09
N LYS A 236 5.85 -12.43 -23.76
CA LYS A 236 5.75 -13.55 -24.73
C LYS A 236 4.77 -13.27 -25.86
N ASN A 237 3.77 -12.46 -25.61
CA ASN A 237 2.75 -12.14 -26.61
C ASN A 237 3.34 -11.25 -27.72
N LYS A 238 3.64 -11.89 -28.87
CA LYS A 238 4.24 -11.22 -30.04
C LYS A 238 3.29 -10.24 -30.71
N ASP A 239 1.99 -10.47 -30.62
CA ASP A 239 0.98 -9.63 -31.25
C ASP A 239 0.79 -8.32 -30.50
N ALA A 240 0.98 -8.35 -29.18
CA ALA A 240 0.85 -7.17 -28.33
C ALA A 240 2.15 -6.39 -28.18
N PHE A 241 3.31 -7.09 -28.18
CA PHE A 241 4.61 -6.48 -27.90
C PHE A 241 5.64 -6.82 -28.97
N GLN A 242 6.12 -5.80 -29.67
CA GLN A 242 7.16 -5.92 -30.69
C GLN A 242 8.44 -5.24 -30.19
N TYR A 243 9.50 -6.01 -30.06
CA TYR A 243 10.82 -5.53 -29.64
C TYR A 243 11.92 -6.48 -30.16
N ASN A 244 13.10 -5.95 -30.36
CA ASN A 244 14.26 -6.71 -30.86
C ASN A 244 15.28 -7.01 -29.76
N PHE A 245 15.28 -6.22 -28.68
CA PHE A 245 16.20 -6.37 -27.56
C PHE A 245 15.41 -6.37 -26.28
N ILE A 246 15.82 -7.21 -25.33
CA ILE A 246 15.29 -7.22 -23.98
C ILE A 246 16.45 -7.26 -22.99
N THR A 247 16.34 -6.43 -21.96
CA THR A 247 17.24 -6.42 -20.81
C THR A 247 16.42 -6.36 -19.53
N VAL A 248 16.95 -6.92 -18.48
CA VAL A 248 16.31 -6.97 -17.15
C VAL A 248 17.23 -6.32 -16.10
N PRO A 249 17.18 -5.01 -15.97
CA PRO A 249 18.01 -4.30 -15.00
C PRO A 249 17.77 -4.84 -13.58
N GLY A 250 18.87 -5.06 -12.84
CA GLY A 250 18.80 -5.57 -11.47
C GLY A 250 18.93 -7.08 -11.35
N LEU A 251 18.72 -7.86 -12.41
CA LEU A 251 19.06 -9.28 -12.44
C LEU A 251 20.47 -9.47 -13.02
N ILE A 252 21.26 -10.29 -12.34
CA ILE A 252 22.68 -10.49 -12.64
C ILE A 252 22.90 -11.95 -12.98
N ASP A 253 23.47 -12.20 -14.15
CA ASP A 253 23.83 -13.55 -14.63
C ASP A 253 25.17 -13.98 -14.00
N ASN A 254 25.10 -14.38 -12.74
CA ASN A 254 26.25 -14.87 -12.00
C ASN A 254 25.78 -15.90 -10.96
N SER A 255 26.54 -16.99 -10.82
CA SER A 255 26.22 -18.07 -9.88
C SER A 255 26.09 -17.64 -8.41
N SER A 256 26.69 -16.50 -8.05
CA SER A 256 26.51 -15.91 -6.71
C SER A 256 25.10 -15.35 -6.45
N PHE A 257 24.28 -15.19 -7.50
CA PHE A 257 22.92 -14.65 -7.42
C PHE A 257 21.89 -15.71 -7.82
N SER A 258 21.81 -16.78 -7.03
CA SER A 258 20.94 -17.93 -7.33
C SER A 258 19.46 -17.57 -7.51
N ALA A 259 18.98 -16.51 -6.86
CA ALA A 259 17.61 -16.02 -7.03
C ALA A 259 17.33 -15.47 -8.44
N HIS A 260 18.37 -15.09 -9.19
CA HIS A 260 18.23 -14.55 -10.54
C HIS A 260 18.25 -15.62 -11.62
N VAL A 261 18.86 -16.75 -11.35
CA VAL A 261 19.13 -17.79 -12.36
C VAL A 261 17.86 -18.32 -13.02
N SER A 262 16.81 -18.56 -12.23
CA SER A 262 15.53 -19.04 -12.75
C SER A 262 14.87 -18.02 -13.68
N GLU A 263 14.91 -16.75 -13.31
CA GLU A 263 14.28 -15.67 -14.07
C GLU A 263 15.05 -15.40 -15.37
N LEU A 264 16.37 -15.42 -15.32
CA LEU A 264 17.22 -15.28 -16.51
C LEU A 264 17.05 -16.46 -17.47
N SER A 265 16.95 -17.68 -16.94
CA SER A 265 16.68 -18.88 -17.75
C SER A 265 15.30 -18.78 -18.45
N ASN A 266 14.29 -18.28 -17.73
CA ASN A 266 12.96 -18.04 -18.31
C ASN A 266 13.03 -16.97 -19.41
N LEU A 267 13.79 -15.90 -19.21
CA LEU A 267 13.98 -14.84 -20.18
C LEU A 267 14.66 -15.35 -21.46
N ILE A 268 15.72 -16.16 -21.32
CA ILE A 268 16.43 -16.76 -22.45
C ILE A 268 15.50 -17.70 -23.23
N SER A 269 14.76 -18.57 -22.52
CA SER A 269 13.79 -19.47 -23.14
C SER A 269 12.71 -18.70 -23.90
N ASN A 270 12.21 -17.61 -23.32
CA ASN A 270 11.24 -16.74 -23.98
C ASN A 270 11.80 -16.14 -25.28
N ALA A 271 13.05 -15.65 -25.26
CA ALA A 271 13.68 -15.10 -26.45
C ALA A 271 13.93 -16.16 -27.54
N GLN A 272 14.26 -17.38 -27.14
CA GLN A 272 14.41 -18.52 -28.06
C GLN A 272 13.05 -18.88 -28.72
N ASP A 273 11.98 -18.95 -27.92
CA ASP A 273 10.64 -19.24 -28.41
C ASP A 273 10.12 -18.15 -29.35
N ARG A 274 10.44 -16.90 -29.04
CA ARG A 274 10.08 -15.77 -29.91
C ARG A 274 10.84 -15.78 -31.22
N GLY A 275 12.15 -16.00 -31.19
CA GLY A 275 13.02 -16.04 -32.34
C GLY A 275 13.28 -14.67 -33.03
N ASP A 276 12.71 -13.58 -32.49
CA ASP A 276 12.82 -12.21 -33.01
C ASP A 276 13.53 -11.26 -32.02
N THR A 277 14.05 -11.79 -30.92
CA THR A 277 14.54 -10.99 -29.79
C THR A 277 15.94 -11.45 -29.35
N MET A 278 16.79 -10.49 -29.07
CA MET A 278 18.10 -10.71 -28.43
C MET A 278 18.03 -10.30 -26.95
N VAL A 279 18.55 -11.18 -26.07
CA VAL A 279 18.67 -10.90 -24.65
C VAL A 279 20.01 -10.25 -24.36
N VAL A 280 19.99 -9.18 -23.58
CA VAL A 280 21.20 -8.53 -23.06
C VAL A 280 21.21 -8.69 -21.55
N LEU A 281 22.18 -9.42 -21.04
CA LEU A 281 22.32 -9.76 -19.62
C LEU A 281 23.45 -8.95 -18.98
N ASP A 282 23.25 -8.61 -17.70
CA ASP A 282 24.28 -8.06 -16.86
C ASP A 282 24.90 -9.19 -16.02
N ASN A 283 26.22 -9.33 -16.05
CA ASN A 283 26.95 -10.32 -15.27
C ASN A 283 27.83 -9.69 -14.17
N VAL A 284 27.72 -8.37 -14.00
CA VAL A 284 28.54 -7.62 -13.03
C VAL A 284 27.70 -7.26 -11.81
N GLY A 285 28.02 -7.84 -10.66
CA GLY A 285 27.39 -7.47 -9.40
C GLY A 285 27.75 -6.04 -8.96
N TYR A 286 26.84 -5.39 -8.24
CA TYR A 286 27.08 -4.08 -7.68
C TYR A 286 28.40 -4.03 -6.88
N GLY A 287 29.24 -3.05 -7.17
CA GLY A 287 30.55 -2.90 -6.51
C GLY A 287 31.63 -3.85 -6.99
N ALA A 288 31.35 -4.78 -7.90
CA ALA A 288 32.34 -5.67 -8.48
C ALA A 288 33.09 -4.98 -9.63
N SER A 289 34.37 -5.36 -9.82
CA SER A 289 35.13 -4.88 -10.97
C SER A 289 34.77 -5.68 -12.23
N VAL A 290 34.74 -5.01 -13.37
CA VAL A 290 34.47 -5.63 -14.68
C VAL A 290 35.41 -6.77 -14.99
N ASN A 291 36.67 -6.67 -14.57
CA ASN A 291 37.68 -7.70 -14.81
C ASN A 291 37.36 -9.03 -14.12
N THR A 292 36.80 -8.99 -12.91
CA THR A 292 36.42 -10.20 -12.18
C THR A 292 35.20 -10.87 -12.82
N SER A 293 34.30 -10.10 -13.40
CA SER A 293 33.08 -10.60 -14.02
C SER A 293 33.32 -11.22 -15.39
N LEU A 294 34.26 -10.69 -16.17
CA LEU A 294 34.66 -11.27 -17.47
C LEU A 294 35.29 -12.64 -17.33
N VAL A 295 36.02 -12.87 -16.23
CA VAL A 295 36.65 -14.19 -15.94
C VAL A 295 35.61 -15.23 -15.48
N ALA A 296 34.51 -14.79 -14.85
CA ALA A 296 33.45 -15.68 -14.39
C ALA A 296 32.44 -16.06 -15.48
N ALA A 297 32.39 -15.29 -16.57
CA ALA A 297 31.49 -15.53 -17.69
C ALA A 297 32.11 -16.36 -18.83
N ALA A 298 33.41 -16.62 -18.77
CA ALA A 298 34.17 -17.48 -19.71
C ALA A 298 34.33 -18.91 -19.17
#